data_8543145515e8ea6e10d309bb80b9a498
#
_entry.id   8543145515e8ea6e10d309bb80b9a498
#
_cell.length_a   1.000
_cell.length_b   1.000
_cell.length_c   1.000
_cell.angle_alpha   90.00
_cell.angle_beta   90.00
_cell.angle_gamma   90.00
#
_symmetry.space_group_name_H-M   'P 1'
#
loop_
_entity.id
_entity.type
_entity.pdbx_description
1 polymer ?
#
loop_
_entity_poly.entity_id
_entity_poly.type
_entity_poly.pdbx_seq_one_letter_code
_entity_poly.pdbx_strand_id
1 'polypeptide(L)'
;MNKIFKVIWNPATGNYTVTSETAKSRGKKSGRSKLLISALVAGGMLSSFGALANAGYANGQGVDSGRGSAGDGWVAIGKGAKANTFMNTSGSSTAVGYDAIAEGQYSSAIGSKTHAIGGASMAFGVSAISEGDRSIALGASSYSLGQYSMALGRYSKALGKLSIAMGDSSKAEGANAIALGNATKATEIMSIALG
;
A
#
# COMPACT_ATOMS: atom_id res chain seq x y z
N MET A 1 67.64 29.47 -19.54
CA MET A 1 66.71 29.00 -18.50
C MET A 1 66.52 27.50 -18.69
N ASN A 2 67.04 26.67 -17.80
CA ASN A 2 66.86 25.22 -17.84
C ASN A 2 65.40 24.91 -17.44
N LYS A 3 64.66 24.30 -18.36
CA LYS A 3 63.35 23.79 -18.02
C LYS A 3 63.50 22.39 -17.44
N ILE A 4 63.20 22.22 -16.17
CA ILE A 4 63.27 20.92 -15.50
C ILE A 4 61.90 20.23 -15.77
N PHE A 5 61.96 19.00 -16.26
CA PHE A 5 60.77 18.18 -16.55
C PHE A 5 60.74 17.02 -15.55
N LYS A 6 59.51 16.74 -15.06
CA LYS A 6 59.26 15.60 -14.20
C LYS A 6 58.49 14.54 -14.95
N VAL A 7 58.98 13.29 -14.85
CA VAL A 7 58.29 12.13 -15.41
C VAL A 7 57.34 11.59 -14.37
N ILE A 8 56.04 11.52 -14.71
CA ILE A 8 55.01 11.05 -13.81
C ILE A 8 54.36 9.82 -14.44
N TRP A 9 54.17 8.77 -13.64
CA TRP A 9 53.38 7.59 -14.02
C TRP A 9 51.90 7.92 -13.99
N ASN A 10 51.22 7.64 -15.10
CA ASN A 10 49.76 7.80 -15.15
C ASN A 10 49.09 6.40 -15.02
N PRO A 11 48.48 6.08 -13.86
CA PRO A 11 47.89 4.77 -13.63
C PRO A 11 46.61 4.52 -14.42
N ALA A 12 45.97 5.56 -14.96
CA ALA A 12 44.76 5.42 -15.77
C ALA A 12 45.08 5.01 -17.21
N THR A 13 46.24 5.35 -17.74
CA THR A 13 46.66 5.02 -19.12
C THR A 13 47.80 4.01 -19.19
N GLY A 14 48.43 3.65 -18.06
CA GLY A 14 49.55 2.75 -17.97
C GLY A 14 50.84 3.29 -18.60
N ASN A 15 50.97 4.59 -18.84
CA ASN A 15 52.11 5.25 -19.50
C ASN A 15 52.75 6.32 -18.65
N TYR A 16 54.05 6.56 -18.92
CA TYR A 16 54.77 7.70 -18.34
C TYR A 16 54.53 8.98 -19.16
N THR A 17 54.20 10.07 -18.48
CA THR A 17 54.04 11.40 -19.10
C THR A 17 55.07 12.39 -18.53
N VAL A 18 55.67 13.17 -19.43
CA VAL A 18 56.62 14.23 -19.06
C VAL A 18 55.87 15.52 -18.84
N THR A 19 55.99 16.11 -17.67
CA THR A 19 55.30 17.35 -17.33
C THR A 19 56.30 18.42 -16.77
N SER A 20 55.95 19.69 -16.83
CA SER A 20 56.72 20.73 -16.18
C SER A 20 56.58 20.67 -14.66
N GLU A 21 57.63 21.08 -13.92
CA GLU A 21 57.61 21.09 -12.44
C GLU A 21 56.46 21.91 -11.83
N THR A 22 55.89 22.86 -12.59
CA THR A 22 54.79 23.69 -12.14
C THR A 22 53.43 23.05 -12.29
N ALA A 23 53.35 21.83 -12.90
CA ALA A 23 52.10 21.12 -13.03
C ALA A 23 51.67 20.55 -11.68
N LYS A 24 50.67 21.15 -11.05
CA LYS A 24 50.04 20.60 -9.84
C LYS A 24 49.39 19.26 -10.16
N SER A 25 49.80 18.20 -9.47
CA SER A 25 49.19 16.89 -9.59
C SER A 25 47.67 16.95 -9.23
N ARG A 26 46.81 16.64 -10.21
CA ARG A 26 45.37 16.54 -9.99
C ARG A 26 44.94 15.22 -9.32
N GLY A 27 45.93 14.45 -8.82
CA GLY A 27 45.69 13.09 -8.35
C GLY A 27 45.06 12.92 -6.97
N LYS A 28 44.68 13.98 -6.23
CA LYS A 28 44.14 13.85 -4.86
C LYS A 28 42.65 14.18 -4.71
N LYS A 29 41.85 14.23 -5.77
CA LYS A 29 40.41 14.45 -5.66
C LYS A 29 39.53 13.19 -5.84
N SER A 30 40.11 12.01 -6.04
CA SER A 30 39.33 10.81 -6.27
C SER A 30 38.73 10.18 -4.99
N GLY A 31 39.27 10.48 -3.82
CA GLY A 31 38.79 9.92 -2.55
C GLY A 31 37.45 10.50 -2.08
N ARG A 32 37.18 11.78 -2.37
CA ARG A 32 35.91 12.39 -1.99
C ARG A 32 34.74 12.02 -2.91
N SER A 33 35.02 11.86 -4.21
CA SER A 33 33.96 11.46 -5.14
C SER A 33 33.56 9.98 -4.99
N LYS A 34 34.51 9.09 -4.65
CA LYS A 34 34.20 7.69 -4.37
C LYS A 34 33.40 7.52 -3.08
N LEU A 35 33.70 8.29 -2.05
CA LEU A 35 32.93 8.31 -0.80
C LEU A 35 31.53 8.91 -1.01
N LEU A 36 31.40 9.95 -1.84
CA LEU A 36 30.09 10.54 -2.16
C LEU A 36 29.24 9.62 -3.04
N ILE A 37 29.84 8.91 -4.00
CA ILE A 37 29.11 7.96 -4.85
C ILE A 37 28.74 6.72 -4.06
N SER A 38 29.63 6.19 -3.21
CA SER A 38 29.28 5.03 -2.36
C SER A 38 28.26 5.40 -1.26
N ALA A 39 28.36 6.61 -0.70
CA ALA A 39 27.33 7.10 0.24
C ALA A 39 26.01 7.39 -0.47
N LEU A 40 26.02 7.87 -1.72
CA LEU A 40 24.80 8.10 -2.49
C LEU A 40 24.18 6.78 -2.95
N VAL A 41 24.98 5.80 -3.35
CA VAL A 41 24.46 4.46 -3.72
C VAL A 41 23.99 3.70 -2.49
N ALA A 42 24.74 3.74 -1.39
CA ALA A 42 24.29 3.14 -0.13
C ALA A 42 23.10 3.89 0.47
N GLY A 43 23.12 5.23 0.44
CA GLY A 43 22.00 6.06 0.86
C GLY A 43 20.80 5.97 -0.08
N GLY A 44 21.02 5.82 -1.38
CA GLY A 44 19.98 5.62 -2.38
C GLY A 44 19.34 4.24 -2.31
N MET A 45 20.10 3.18 -2.04
CA MET A 45 19.55 1.85 -1.82
C MET A 45 18.84 1.76 -0.47
N LEU A 46 19.38 2.38 0.58
CA LEU A 46 18.70 2.47 1.88
C LEU A 46 17.46 3.36 1.80
N SER A 47 17.47 4.45 1.00
CA SER A 47 16.30 5.29 0.81
C SER A 47 15.27 4.65 -0.13
N SER A 48 15.65 3.81 -1.07
CA SER A 48 14.68 3.07 -1.89
C SER A 48 14.01 1.94 -1.11
N PHE A 49 14.75 1.23 -0.26
CA PHE A 49 14.15 0.30 0.70
C PHE A 49 13.44 1.05 1.83
N GLY A 50 13.97 2.17 2.30
CA GLY A 50 13.36 3.03 3.29
C GLY A 50 12.20 3.85 2.71
N ALA A 51 12.23 4.24 1.43
CA ALA A 51 11.12 4.94 0.80
C ALA A 51 9.94 4.00 0.50
N LEU A 52 10.17 2.75 0.17
CA LEU A 52 9.11 1.74 0.10
C LEU A 52 8.58 1.40 1.50
N ALA A 53 9.46 1.29 2.50
CA ALA A 53 9.06 1.16 3.90
C ALA A 53 8.40 2.45 4.43
N ASN A 54 8.79 3.62 3.93
CA ASN A 54 8.28 4.93 4.34
C ASN A 54 7.15 5.48 3.46
N ALA A 55 6.75 4.85 2.39
CA ALA A 55 5.65 5.34 1.56
C ALA A 55 4.30 5.44 2.30
N GLY A 56 4.20 4.83 3.46
CA GLY A 56 3.09 5.00 4.39
C GLY A 56 3.52 5.42 5.79
N TYR A 57 4.79 5.78 5.99
CA TYR A 57 5.44 5.90 7.31
C TYR A 57 5.46 7.32 7.85
N ALA A 58 4.38 8.03 7.76
CA ALA A 58 4.26 9.23 8.58
C ALA A 58 4.22 8.81 10.07
N ASN A 59 5.32 9.03 10.78
CA ASN A 59 5.48 8.77 12.21
C ASN A 59 5.58 7.30 12.65
N GLY A 60 6.33 6.49 11.94
CA GLY A 60 6.72 5.19 12.44
C GLY A 60 5.71 4.06 12.20
N GLN A 61 4.80 4.21 11.26
CA GLN A 61 3.76 3.23 10.97
C GLN A 61 3.65 3.01 9.46
N GLY A 62 4.38 2.07 8.96
CA GLY A 62 4.68 1.95 7.57
C GLY A 62 4.12 0.77 6.83
N VAL A 63 4.90 0.29 5.91
CA VAL A 63 4.63 -0.95 5.20
C VAL A 63 5.03 -2.09 6.11
N ASP A 64 4.09 -2.90 6.50
CA ASP A 64 4.36 -4.19 7.04
C ASP A 64 4.00 -5.23 5.98
N SER A 65 5.00 -5.89 5.44
CA SER A 65 4.83 -7.00 4.52
C SER A 65 5.21 -8.26 5.26
N GLY A 66 4.26 -9.11 5.57
CA GLY A 66 4.52 -10.40 6.19
C GLY A 66 5.66 -11.12 5.48
N ARG A 67 6.70 -11.42 6.23
CA ARG A 67 7.83 -12.21 5.75
C ARG A 67 7.77 -13.56 6.42
N GLY A 68 7.82 -14.59 5.65
CA GLY A 68 8.28 -15.84 6.18
C GLY A 68 7.56 -17.08 5.74
N SER A 69 6.52 -17.52 6.38
CA SER A 69 5.94 -18.82 6.08
C SER A 69 4.88 -18.76 4.98
N ALA A 70 4.59 -19.89 4.36
CA ALA A 70 3.57 -20.02 3.34
C ALA A 70 2.22 -19.45 3.84
N GLY A 71 1.75 -18.36 3.24
CA GLY A 71 0.53 -17.68 3.64
C GLY A 71 0.69 -16.22 4.08
N ASP A 72 1.91 -15.73 4.20
CA ASP A 72 2.20 -14.42 4.80
C ASP A 72 2.13 -13.22 3.84
N GLY A 73 1.52 -13.32 2.71
CA GLY A 73 1.47 -12.23 1.73
C GLY A 73 0.55 -11.05 2.10
N TRP A 74 0.63 -10.51 3.31
CA TRP A 74 -0.18 -9.37 3.72
C TRP A 74 0.54 -8.03 3.54
N VAL A 75 -0.22 -6.96 3.35
CA VAL A 75 0.28 -5.60 3.12
C VAL A 75 -0.46 -4.62 4.01
N ALA A 76 0.26 -3.83 4.80
CA ALA A 76 -0.29 -2.72 5.57
C ALA A 76 0.47 -1.42 5.25
N ILE A 77 -0.22 -0.43 4.69
CA ILE A 77 0.36 0.85 4.28
C ILE A 77 -0.47 2.00 4.85
N GLY A 78 0.13 2.80 5.69
CA GLY A 78 -0.49 3.98 6.28
C GLY A 78 -0.42 4.01 7.80
N LYS A 79 -0.62 5.20 8.38
CA LYS A 79 -0.63 5.33 9.84
C LYS A 79 -1.82 4.56 10.42
N GLY A 80 -1.54 3.63 11.35
CA GLY A 80 -2.56 2.79 11.97
C GLY A 80 -3.11 1.68 11.07
N ALA A 81 -2.61 1.51 9.83
CA ALA A 81 -3.04 0.42 8.97
C ALA A 81 -2.67 -0.94 9.58
N LYS A 82 -3.63 -1.88 9.56
CA LYS A 82 -3.46 -3.23 10.11
C LYS A 82 -3.98 -4.27 9.12
N ALA A 83 -3.12 -5.21 8.76
CA ALA A 83 -3.48 -6.35 7.93
C ALA A 83 -3.19 -7.64 8.68
N ASN A 84 -3.96 -8.70 8.41
CA ASN A 84 -3.79 -10.03 9.00
C ASN A 84 -3.79 -10.04 10.54
N THR A 85 -4.72 -9.34 11.17
CA THR A 85 -4.76 -9.19 12.64
C THR A 85 -5.14 -10.47 13.37
N PHE A 86 -5.72 -11.46 12.70
CA PHE A 86 -6.08 -12.76 13.28
C PHE A 86 -4.93 -13.77 13.33
N MET A 87 -3.69 -13.39 13.01
CA MET A 87 -2.55 -14.32 12.97
C MET A 87 -2.81 -15.60 12.15
N ASN A 88 -3.66 -15.51 11.15
CA ASN A 88 -3.98 -16.66 10.34
C ASN A 88 -2.89 -16.86 9.28
N THR A 89 -2.12 -17.91 9.42
CA THR A 89 -0.96 -18.27 8.59
C THR A 89 -1.30 -18.57 7.12
N SER A 90 -2.56 -18.55 6.74
CA SER A 90 -3.01 -19.04 5.42
C SER A 90 -3.72 -17.99 4.56
N GLY A 91 -3.62 -16.69 4.85
CA GLY A 91 -4.33 -15.70 4.05
C GLY A 91 -3.63 -14.37 3.92
N SER A 92 -3.51 -13.90 2.70
CA SER A 92 -2.99 -12.56 2.40
C SER A 92 -4.11 -11.54 2.57
N SER A 93 -3.91 -10.53 3.39
CA SER A 93 -4.82 -9.40 3.51
C SER A 93 -4.12 -8.09 3.16
N THR A 94 -4.88 -7.09 2.71
CA THR A 94 -4.32 -5.80 2.28
C THR A 94 -5.06 -4.66 2.98
N ALA A 95 -4.31 -3.84 3.73
CA ALA A 95 -4.81 -2.63 4.38
C ALA A 95 -4.01 -1.41 3.89
N VAL A 96 -4.68 -0.48 3.21
CA VAL A 96 -4.03 0.72 2.67
C VAL A 96 -4.83 1.97 3.04
N GLY A 97 -4.24 2.83 3.87
CA GLY A 97 -4.84 4.08 4.28
C GLY A 97 -4.68 4.36 5.77
N TYR A 98 -5.15 5.52 6.20
CA TYR A 98 -5.14 5.90 7.60
C TYR A 98 -6.15 5.05 8.39
N ASP A 99 -5.69 4.35 9.43
CA ASP A 99 -6.50 3.43 10.24
C ASP A 99 -7.30 2.41 9.39
N ALA A 100 -6.75 1.96 8.27
CA ALA A 100 -7.34 0.89 7.48
C ALA A 100 -7.09 -0.46 8.16
N ILE A 101 -8.13 -1.30 8.28
CA ILE A 101 -8.04 -2.59 8.96
C ILE A 101 -8.57 -3.70 8.05
N ALA A 102 -7.72 -4.67 7.74
CA ALA A 102 -8.08 -5.88 7.00
C ALA A 102 -7.86 -7.10 7.89
N GLU A 103 -8.94 -7.59 8.49
CA GLU A 103 -8.90 -8.69 9.46
C GLU A 103 -9.14 -10.05 8.82
N GLY A 104 -10.05 -10.11 7.88
CA GLY A 104 -10.42 -11.36 7.23
C GLY A 104 -9.31 -11.95 6.38
N GLN A 105 -9.26 -13.25 6.29
CA GLN A 105 -8.38 -13.95 5.36
C GLN A 105 -8.68 -13.50 3.92
N TYR A 106 -7.67 -13.13 3.13
CA TYR A 106 -7.81 -12.58 1.77
C TYR A 106 -8.62 -11.29 1.68
N SER A 107 -8.81 -10.57 2.78
CA SER A 107 -9.57 -9.33 2.78
C SER A 107 -8.77 -8.13 2.29
N SER A 108 -9.48 -7.10 1.81
CA SER A 108 -8.86 -5.86 1.34
C SER A 108 -9.59 -4.64 1.90
N ALA A 109 -8.87 -3.79 2.63
CA ALA A 109 -9.35 -2.53 3.18
C ALA A 109 -8.54 -1.37 2.59
N ILE A 110 -9.15 -0.56 1.72
CA ILE A 110 -8.46 0.54 1.04
C ILE A 110 -9.20 1.86 1.25
N GLY A 111 -8.55 2.78 1.93
CA GLY A 111 -9.08 4.09 2.26
C GLY A 111 -8.91 4.43 3.74
N SER A 112 -9.36 5.60 4.14
CA SER A 112 -9.26 6.05 5.54
C SER A 112 -10.34 5.40 6.40
N LYS A 113 -9.94 4.78 7.51
CA LYS A 113 -10.82 4.12 8.48
C LYS A 113 -11.71 3.03 7.86
N THR A 114 -11.20 2.33 6.86
CA THR A 114 -11.90 1.19 6.24
C THR A 114 -11.69 -0.08 7.06
N HIS A 115 -12.74 -0.91 7.14
CA HIS A 115 -12.68 -2.21 7.81
C HIS A 115 -13.17 -3.33 6.89
N ALA A 116 -12.30 -4.29 6.61
CA ALA A 116 -12.64 -5.52 5.90
C ALA A 116 -12.47 -6.71 6.86
N ILE A 117 -13.57 -7.21 7.42
CA ILE A 117 -13.59 -8.15 8.55
C ILE A 117 -13.85 -9.57 8.07
N GLY A 118 -14.79 -9.75 7.15
CA GLY A 118 -15.13 -11.07 6.62
C GLY A 118 -14.02 -11.69 5.76
N GLY A 119 -13.99 -13.01 5.67
CA GLY A 119 -13.08 -13.71 4.77
C GLY A 119 -13.32 -13.32 3.31
N ALA A 120 -12.27 -12.99 2.57
CA ALA A 120 -12.31 -12.49 1.20
C ALA A 120 -13.24 -11.27 1.02
N SER A 121 -13.43 -10.47 2.07
CA SER A 121 -14.21 -9.24 2.02
C SER A 121 -13.42 -8.07 1.46
N MET A 122 -14.12 -7.08 0.92
CA MET A 122 -13.51 -5.90 0.32
C MET A 122 -14.20 -4.63 0.83
N ALA A 123 -13.42 -3.69 1.40
CA ALA A 123 -13.90 -2.39 1.85
C ALA A 123 -13.08 -1.27 1.20
N PHE A 124 -13.74 -0.43 0.39
CA PHE A 124 -13.10 0.67 -0.33
C PHE A 124 -13.81 1.99 -0.09
N GLY A 125 -13.08 3.00 0.33
CA GLY A 125 -13.61 4.35 0.53
C GLY A 125 -13.21 4.93 1.87
N VAL A 126 -13.95 5.91 2.35
CA VAL A 126 -13.77 6.47 3.69
C VAL A 126 -14.78 5.82 4.63
N SER A 127 -14.33 5.22 5.71
CA SER A 127 -15.18 4.52 6.69
C SER A 127 -16.10 3.45 6.07
N ALA A 128 -15.67 2.83 4.99
CA ALA A 128 -16.38 1.68 4.42
C ALA A 128 -16.14 0.44 5.30
N ILE A 129 -17.17 -0.36 5.52
CA ILE A 129 -17.12 -1.54 6.38
C ILE A 129 -17.71 -2.75 5.66
N SER A 130 -16.96 -3.85 5.59
CA SER A 130 -17.36 -5.12 4.97
C SER A 130 -17.16 -6.26 5.99
N GLU A 131 -18.25 -6.70 6.63
CA GLU A 131 -18.22 -7.72 7.69
C GLU A 131 -18.56 -9.12 7.19
N GLY A 132 -19.42 -9.23 6.21
CA GLY A 132 -19.81 -10.54 5.68
C GLY A 132 -18.67 -11.23 4.92
N ASP A 133 -18.60 -12.54 5.00
CA ASP A 133 -17.70 -13.32 4.15
C ASP A 133 -17.99 -13.06 2.68
N ARG A 134 -16.95 -12.79 1.88
CA ARG A 134 -17.04 -12.48 0.46
C ARG A 134 -17.98 -11.31 0.15
N SER A 135 -18.11 -10.38 1.11
CA SER A 135 -18.89 -9.16 0.92
C SER A 135 -18.07 -8.01 0.35
N ILE A 136 -18.74 -7.04 -0.23
CA ILE A 136 -18.12 -5.86 -0.83
C ILE A 136 -18.82 -4.61 -0.32
N ALA A 137 -18.03 -3.66 0.23
CA ALA A 137 -18.47 -2.33 0.60
C ALA A 137 -17.64 -1.29 -0.18
N LEU A 138 -18.26 -0.61 -1.14
CA LEU A 138 -17.60 0.38 -1.99
C LEU A 138 -18.30 1.74 -1.91
N GLY A 139 -17.65 2.71 -1.32
CA GLY A 139 -18.16 4.07 -1.16
C GLY A 139 -17.93 4.60 0.25
N ALA A 140 -18.11 5.90 0.44
CA ALA A 140 -17.97 6.52 1.75
C ALA A 140 -19.08 6.03 2.69
N SER A 141 -18.71 5.50 3.86
CA SER A 141 -19.62 4.96 4.87
C SER A 141 -20.56 3.87 4.35
N SER A 142 -20.13 3.15 3.32
CA SER A 142 -20.84 1.96 2.84
C SER A 142 -20.71 0.82 3.84
N TYR A 143 -21.73 -0.02 3.96
CA TYR A 143 -21.76 -1.11 4.93
C TYR A 143 -22.33 -2.39 4.35
N SER A 144 -21.54 -3.45 4.32
CA SER A 144 -21.92 -4.77 3.81
C SER A 144 -21.77 -5.82 4.91
N LEU A 145 -22.90 -6.24 5.49
CA LEU A 145 -22.96 -7.18 6.61
C LEU A 145 -23.25 -8.61 6.17
N GLY A 146 -24.12 -8.76 5.20
CA GLY A 146 -24.56 -10.09 4.76
C GLY A 146 -23.44 -10.87 4.08
N GLN A 147 -23.39 -12.19 4.27
CA GLN A 147 -22.51 -13.05 3.51
C GLN A 147 -22.83 -12.94 2.01
N TYR A 148 -21.83 -12.75 1.15
CA TYR A 148 -21.95 -12.49 -0.29
C TYR A 148 -22.76 -11.23 -0.61
N SER A 149 -22.89 -10.28 0.30
CA SER A 149 -23.61 -9.04 0.04
C SER A 149 -22.74 -7.98 -0.62
N MET A 150 -23.40 -6.99 -1.25
CA MET A 150 -22.73 -5.94 -1.98
C MET A 150 -23.37 -4.58 -1.69
N ALA A 151 -22.61 -3.65 -1.12
CA ALA A 151 -23.02 -2.28 -0.84
C ALA A 151 -22.18 -1.31 -1.69
N LEU A 152 -22.78 -0.70 -2.71
CA LEU A 152 -22.13 0.20 -3.65
C LEU A 152 -22.76 1.59 -3.62
N GLY A 153 -22.02 2.58 -3.14
CA GLY A 153 -22.46 3.96 -3.04
C GLY A 153 -22.25 4.54 -1.65
N ARG A 154 -22.35 5.85 -1.54
CA ARG A 154 -22.23 6.54 -0.27
C ARG A 154 -23.41 6.15 0.65
N TYR A 155 -23.13 5.81 1.90
CA TYR A 155 -24.10 5.35 2.89
C TYR A 155 -24.94 4.13 2.48
N SER A 156 -24.58 3.42 1.43
CA SER A 156 -25.28 2.21 1.03
C SER A 156 -25.16 1.09 2.08
N LYS A 157 -26.20 0.28 2.27
CA LYS A 157 -26.23 -0.77 3.27
C LYS A 157 -26.79 -2.07 2.70
N ALA A 158 -25.98 -3.11 2.63
CA ALA A 158 -26.40 -4.46 2.24
C ALA A 158 -26.33 -5.38 3.48
N LEU A 159 -27.48 -5.60 4.12
CA LEU A 159 -27.55 -6.27 5.42
C LEU A 159 -27.92 -7.75 5.29
N GLY A 160 -28.76 -8.07 4.33
CA GLY A 160 -29.20 -9.44 4.08
C GLY A 160 -28.11 -10.29 3.41
N LYS A 161 -28.16 -11.60 3.64
CA LYS A 161 -27.33 -12.55 2.89
C LYS A 161 -27.66 -12.45 1.39
N LEU A 162 -26.63 -12.41 0.52
CA LEU A 162 -26.79 -12.26 -0.92
C LEU A 162 -27.54 -10.98 -1.34
N SER A 163 -27.59 -9.97 -0.49
CA SER A 163 -28.27 -8.71 -0.80
C SER A 163 -27.38 -7.75 -1.59
N ILE A 164 -27.99 -6.90 -2.40
CA ILE A 164 -27.33 -5.88 -3.20
C ILE A 164 -27.99 -4.53 -2.91
N ALA A 165 -27.20 -3.56 -2.43
CA ALA A 165 -27.59 -2.18 -2.26
C ALA A 165 -26.72 -1.28 -3.13
N MET A 166 -27.27 -0.64 -4.16
CA MET A 166 -26.53 0.19 -5.09
C MET A 166 -27.19 1.57 -5.23
N GLY A 167 -26.43 2.60 -4.92
CA GLY A 167 -26.88 3.99 -4.95
C GLY A 167 -26.60 4.71 -3.64
N ASP A 168 -26.76 6.03 -3.63
CA ASP A 168 -26.59 6.81 -2.40
C ASP A 168 -27.70 6.46 -1.40
N SER A 169 -27.33 6.14 -0.16
CA SER A 169 -28.25 5.79 0.91
C SER A 169 -29.19 4.61 0.62
N SER A 170 -28.88 3.79 -0.36
CA SER A 170 -29.67 2.57 -0.68
C SER A 170 -29.55 1.53 0.44
N LYS A 171 -30.62 0.74 0.66
CA LYS A 171 -30.66 -0.24 1.74
C LYS A 171 -31.33 -1.55 1.34
N ALA A 172 -30.60 -2.65 1.34
CA ALA A 172 -31.11 -4.00 1.12
C ALA A 172 -31.01 -4.82 2.41
N GLU A 173 -32.14 -5.02 3.10
CA GLU A 173 -32.20 -5.68 4.41
C GLU A 173 -32.53 -7.17 4.31
N GLY A 174 -33.42 -7.52 3.42
CA GLY A 174 -33.84 -8.90 3.26
C GLY A 174 -32.76 -9.79 2.64
N ALA A 175 -32.79 -11.08 2.92
CA ALA A 175 -31.96 -12.03 2.20
C ALA A 175 -32.36 -12.07 0.71
N ASN A 176 -31.36 -12.07 -0.20
CA ASN A 176 -31.57 -11.95 -1.65
C ASN A 176 -32.29 -10.66 -2.08
N ALA A 177 -32.33 -9.64 -1.24
CA ALA A 177 -32.97 -8.36 -1.57
C ALA A 177 -32.07 -7.50 -2.46
N ILE A 178 -32.68 -6.73 -3.36
CA ILE A 178 -31.98 -5.81 -4.27
C ILE A 178 -32.57 -4.42 -4.14
N ALA A 179 -31.75 -3.44 -3.78
CA ALA A 179 -32.13 -2.03 -3.71
C ALA A 179 -31.22 -1.22 -4.66
N LEU A 180 -31.78 -0.72 -5.76
CA LEU A 180 -31.06 0.04 -6.77
C LEU A 180 -31.63 1.46 -6.91
N GLY A 181 -30.81 2.46 -6.69
CA GLY A 181 -31.19 3.86 -6.80
C GLY A 181 -30.94 4.65 -5.52
N ASN A 182 -31.21 5.94 -5.58
CA ASN A 182 -31.03 6.83 -4.44
C ASN A 182 -32.09 6.59 -3.37
N ALA A 183 -31.66 6.39 -2.12
CA ALA A 183 -32.54 6.18 -0.96
C ALA A 183 -33.55 5.01 -1.10
N THR A 184 -33.28 4.06 -2.00
CA THR A 184 -34.14 2.89 -2.17
C THR A 184 -34.03 1.93 -1.00
N LYS A 185 -35.13 1.24 -0.69
CA LYS A 185 -35.18 0.31 0.45
C LYS A 185 -35.92 -0.98 0.08
N ALA A 186 -35.21 -2.11 0.14
CA ALA A 186 -35.74 -3.46 -0.04
C ALA A 186 -35.61 -4.21 1.29
N THR A 187 -36.74 -4.42 1.99
CA THR A 187 -36.74 -4.95 3.37
C THR A 187 -37.04 -6.44 3.46
N GLU A 188 -37.84 -6.93 2.57
CA GLU A 188 -38.31 -8.31 2.61
C GLU A 188 -37.39 -9.27 1.88
N ILE A 189 -37.46 -10.53 2.19
CA ILE A 189 -36.73 -11.60 1.47
C ILE A 189 -37.11 -11.54 0.00
N MET A 190 -36.10 -11.61 -0.90
CA MET A 190 -36.25 -11.55 -2.36
C MET A 190 -36.92 -10.28 -2.88
N SER A 191 -37.03 -9.22 -2.08
CA SER A 191 -37.62 -7.96 -2.53
C SER A 191 -36.70 -7.20 -3.47
N ILE A 192 -37.27 -6.49 -4.42
CA ILE A 192 -36.58 -5.60 -5.34
C ILE A 192 -37.17 -4.20 -5.22
N ALA A 193 -36.34 -3.23 -4.96
CA ALA A 193 -36.68 -1.81 -4.94
C ALA A 193 -35.85 -1.06 -5.97
N LEU A 194 -36.50 -0.39 -6.88
CA LEU A 194 -35.89 0.44 -7.93
C LEU A 194 -36.39 1.88 -7.75
N GLY A 195 -35.46 2.87 -7.87
CA GLY A 195 -35.83 4.27 -7.68
C GLY A 195 -34.84 5.26 -8.27
#